data_9f516351cb6b13a010ddbf1bee8c3410
#
_entry.id   9f516351cb6b13a010ddbf1bee8c3410
#
_cell.length_a   1.000
_cell.length_b   1.000
_cell.length_c   1.000
_cell.angle_alpha   90.00
_cell.angle_beta   90.00
_cell.angle_gamma   90.00
#
_symmetry.space_group_name_H-M   'P 1'
#
loop_
_entity.id
_entity.type
_entity.pdbx_description
1 polymer ?
#
loop_
_entity_poly.entity_id
_entity_poly.type
_entity_poly.pdbx_seq_one_letter_code
_entity_poly.pdbx_strand_id
1 'polypeptide(L)'
;MTERIRTLPDAELAVMQAVWACEAPAKRAQLAAILDKTHPMAPTTLLTVLSRLADKGFLRIEKTGRSAEYWPLVAREAYLARQGRKFYDKLCGGS
;
A
#
# COMPACT_ATOMS: atom_id res chain seq x y z
N MET A 1 -3.29 3.82 21.82
CA MET A 1 -3.11 4.43 21.18
C MET A 1 -3.41 4.14 20.03
N THR A 2 -3.70 4.53 19.40
CA THR A 2 -4.10 4.29 18.33
C THR A 2 -3.19 3.86 17.47
N GLU A 3 -3.52 3.17 16.57
CA GLU A 3 -2.68 2.75 15.76
C GLU A 3 -2.09 3.68 14.97
N ARG A 4 -0.96 3.54 14.51
CA ARG A 4 -0.35 4.43 13.74
C ARG A 4 -0.31 3.98 12.38
N ILE A 5 -0.93 4.66 11.46
CA ILE A 5 -0.85 4.38 10.04
C ILE A 5 0.30 5.21 9.53
N ARG A 6 1.39 4.57 9.17
CA ARG A 6 2.60 5.27 8.78
C ARG A 6 2.45 5.92 7.42
N THR A 7 3.15 7.02 7.22
CA THR A 7 3.26 7.62 5.90
C THR A 7 4.18 6.75 5.06
N LEU A 8 3.76 6.41 3.87
CA LEU A 8 4.52 5.51 3.02
C LEU A 8 5.43 6.26 2.06
N PRO A 9 6.64 5.77 1.83
CA PRO A 9 7.48 6.30 0.75
C PRO A 9 6.79 6.14 -0.59
N ASP A 10 7.22 6.90 -1.57
CA ASP A 10 6.55 6.95 -2.87
C ASP A 10 6.34 5.60 -3.52
N ALA A 11 7.37 4.75 -3.53
CA ALA A 11 7.24 3.44 -4.17
C ALA A 11 6.23 2.56 -3.43
N GLU A 12 6.25 2.60 -2.11
CA GLU A 12 5.32 1.80 -1.33
C GLU A 12 3.90 2.32 -1.47
N LEU A 13 3.73 3.63 -1.51
CA LEU A 13 2.42 4.21 -1.73
C LEU A 13 1.89 3.83 -3.11
N ALA A 14 2.75 3.86 -4.13
CA ALA A 14 2.33 3.49 -5.48
C ALA A 14 1.82 2.05 -5.50
N VAL A 15 2.49 1.14 -4.79
CA VAL A 15 2.06 -0.24 -4.74
C VAL A 15 0.73 -0.36 -3.99
N MET A 16 0.57 0.34 -2.88
CA MET A 16 -0.71 0.30 -2.16
C MET A 16 -1.84 0.88 -3.01
N GLN A 17 -1.57 1.94 -3.77
CA GLN A 17 -2.59 2.49 -4.65
C GLN A 17 -3.01 1.47 -5.71
N ALA A 18 -2.07 0.68 -6.20
CA ALA A 18 -2.40 -0.38 -7.13
C ALA A 18 -3.25 -1.46 -6.46
N VAL A 19 -2.91 -1.82 -5.23
CA VAL A 19 -3.69 -2.81 -4.47
C VAL A 19 -5.11 -2.30 -4.25
N TRP A 20 -5.24 -1.05 -3.86
CA TRP A 20 -6.57 -0.49 -3.61
C TRP A 20 -7.40 -0.37 -4.89
N ALA A 21 -6.75 -0.28 -6.04
CA ALA A 21 -7.46 -0.20 -7.31
C ALA A 21 -8.00 -1.54 -7.77
N CYS A 22 -7.54 -2.65 -7.17
CA CYS A 22 -8.03 -3.97 -7.51
C CYS A 22 -9.09 -4.41 -6.53
N GLU A 23 -9.95 -5.32 -6.97
CA GLU A 23 -10.82 -5.95 -6.01
C GLU A 23 -9.97 -6.94 -5.25
N ALA A 24 -10.10 -6.96 -3.93
CA ALA A 24 -9.29 -7.87 -3.13
C ALA A 24 -9.73 -9.32 -3.35
N PRO A 25 -8.80 -10.25 -3.42
CA PRO A 25 -7.37 -10.01 -3.31
C PRO A 25 -6.75 -9.61 -4.64
N ALA A 26 -5.67 -8.84 -4.57
CA ALA A 26 -4.94 -8.45 -5.76
C ALA A 26 -3.92 -9.52 -6.10
N LYS A 27 -3.60 -9.66 -7.37
CA LYS A 27 -2.58 -10.59 -7.80
C LYS A 27 -1.40 -9.82 -8.36
N ARG A 28 -0.22 -10.41 -8.27
CA ARG A 28 1.00 -9.71 -8.70
C ARG A 28 0.92 -9.21 -10.13
N ALA A 29 0.35 -10.01 -11.02
CA ALA A 29 0.23 -9.59 -12.42
C ALA A 29 -0.65 -8.34 -12.57
N GLN A 30 -1.71 -8.26 -11.78
CA GLN A 30 -2.57 -7.09 -11.81
C GLN A 30 -1.83 -5.86 -11.31
N LEU A 31 -1.06 -6.02 -10.24
CA LEU A 31 -0.30 -4.92 -9.68
C LEU A 31 0.77 -4.46 -10.66
N ALA A 32 1.45 -5.40 -11.30
CA ALA A 32 2.48 -5.06 -12.28
C ALA A 32 1.89 -4.27 -13.44
N ALA A 33 0.72 -4.67 -13.92
CA ALA A 33 0.09 -3.98 -15.03
C ALA A 33 -0.26 -2.54 -14.67
N ILE A 34 -0.77 -2.32 -13.47
CA ILE A 34 -1.10 -0.97 -13.01
C ILE A 34 0.16 -0.15 -12.83
N LEU A 35 1.17 -0.74 -12.20
CA LEU A 35 2.40 -0.03 -11.90
C LEU A 35 3.18 0.33 -13.17
N ASP A 36 3.06 -0.47 -14.21
CA ASP A 36 3.71 -0.11 -15.47
C ASP A 36 3.25 1.24 -15.98
N LYS A 37 2.05 1.65 -15.63
CA LYS A 37 1.52 2.93 -16.07
C LYS A 37 1.65 4.03 -15.03
N THR A 38 1.85 3.69 -13.76
CA THR A 38 1.86 4.70 -12.71
C THR A 38 3.22 4.89 -12.08
N HIS A 39 3.93 3.81 -11.81
CA HIS A 39 5.22 3.89 -11.14
C HIS A 39 6.00 2.63 -11.49
N PRO A 40 6.57 2.57 -12.70
CA PRO A 40 7.24 1.35 -13.14
C PRO A 40 8.36 0.91 -12.23
N MET A 41 8.45 -0.37 -11.99
CA MET A 41 9.52 -0.91 -11.17
C MET A 41 9.80 -2.34 -11.60
N ALA A 42 11.00 -2.81 -11.31
CA ALA A 42 11.39 -4.17 -11.65
C ALA A 42 10.59 -5.18 -10.82
N PRO A 43 10.39 -6.38 -11.35
CA PRO A 43 9.64 -7.40 -10.58
C PRO A 43 10.24 -7.71 -9.22
N THR A 44 11.56 -7.71 -9.11
CA THR A 44 12.19 -7.97 -7.82
C THR A 44 11.94 -6.82 -6.85
N THR A 45 11.92 -5.60 -7.35
CA THR A 45 11.60 -4.44 -6.54
C THR A 45 10.17 -4.52 -6.04
N LEU A 46 9.26 -4.91 -6.91
CA LEU A 46 7.86 -5.05 -6.53
C LEU A 46 7.70 -6.05 -5.38
N LEU A 47 8.38 -7.19 -5.49
CA LEU A 47 8.30 -8.19 -4.42
C LEU A 47 8.87 -7.67 -3.11
N THR A 48 9.95 -6.93 -3.17
CA THR A 48 10.55 -6.34 -1.98
C THR A 48 9.59 -5.34 -1.33
N VAL A 49 8.96 -4.51 -2.15
CA VAL A 49 8.03 -3.50 -1.64
C VAL A 49 6.82 -4.18 -1.02
N LEU A 50 6.30 -5.23 -1.66
CA LEU A 50 5.16 -5.96 -1.11
C LEU A 50 5.51 -6.58 0.26
N SER A 51 6.72 -7.12 0.40
CA SER A 51 7.16 -7.66 1.67
C SER A 51 7.24 -6.57 2.73
N ARG A 52 7.75 -5.41 2.38
CA ARG A 52 7.85 -4.31 3.32
C ARG A 52 6.47 -3.84 3.77
N LEU A 53 5.52 -3.79 2.85
CA LEU A 53 4.17 -3.39 3.19
C LEU A 53 3.52 -4.41 4.13
N ALA A 54 3.79 -5.68 3.92
CA ALA A 54 3.30 -6.72 4.83
C ALA A 54 3.91 -6.55 6.22
N ASP A 55 5.21 -6.27 6.28
CA ASP A 55 5.90 -6.05 7.55
C ASP A 55 5.35 -4.84 8.29
N LYS A 56 4.91 -3.85 7.57
CA LYS A 56 4.36 -2.63 8.16
C LYS A 56 2.89 -2.77 8.54
N GLY A 57 2.27 -3.91 8.21
CA GLY A 57 0.87 -4.14 8.54
C GLY A 57 -0.12 -3.58 7.54
N PHE A 58 0.34 -3.21 6.34
CA PHE A 58 -0.56 -2.70 5.31
C PHE A 58 -1.17 -3.80 4.46
N LEU A 59 -0.49 -4.94 4.36
CA LEU A 59 -0.93 -6.04 3.51
C LEU A 59 -0.83 -7.35 4.24
N ARG A 60 -1.70 -8.28 3.84
CA ARG A 60 -1.53 -9.67 4.20
C ARG A 60 -1.23 -10.43 2.92
N ILE A 61 -0.22 -11.25 2.92
CA ILE A 61 0.17 -12.04 1.77
C ILE A 61 -0.24 -13.47 2.01
N GLU A 62 -1.06 -14.01 1.11
CA GLU A 62 -1.45 -15.41 1.21
C GLU A 62 -0.93 -16.16 0.01
N LYS A 63 -0.20 -17.22 0.25
CA LYS A 63 0.32 -18.03 -0.83
C LYS A 63 -0.58 -19.21 -1.08
N THR A 64 -0.94 -19.42 -2.37
CA THR A 64 -1.75 -20.55 -2.73
C THR A 64 -1.05 -21.21 -3.89
N GLY A 65 -0.43 -22.35 -3.64
CA GLY A 65 0.35 -23.03 -4.67
C GLY A 65 1.48 -22.16 -5.14
N ARG A 66 1.53 -21.85 -6.44
CA ARG A 66 2.58 -21.03 -6.99
C ARG A 66 2.23 -19.56 -7.01
N SER A 67 1.02 -19.25 -6.62
CA SER A 67 0.57 -17.86 -6.67
C SER A 67 0.57 -17.25 -5.30
N ALA A 68 0.50 -15.95 -5.24
CA ALA A 68 0.30 -15.22 -4.01
C ALA A 68 -0.82 -14.25 -4.21
N GLU A 69 -1.59 -14.02 -3.17
CA GLU A 69 -2.68 -13.06 -3.18
C GLU A 69 -2.39 -12.01 -2.12
N TYR A 70 -2.72 -10.77 -2.42
CA TYR A 70 -2.40 -9.65 -1.56
C TYR A 70 -3.69 -8.99 -1.10
N TRP A 71 -3.88 -8.98 0.22
CA TRP A 71 -5.09 -8.45 0.83
C TRP A 71 -4.74 -7.16 1.57
N PRO A 72 -5.42 -6.05 1.28
CA PRO A 72 -5.14 -4.82 2.01
C PRO A 72 -5.67 -4.93 3.43
N LEU A 73 -4.85 -4.56 4.39
CA LEU A 73 -5.25 -4.53 5.79
C LEU A 73 -5.59 -3.12 6.23
N VAL A 74 -5.19 -2.12 5.47
CA VAL A 74 -5.51 -0.73 5.71
C VAL A 74 -6.31 -0.24 4.52
N ALA A 75 -7.49 0.29 4.75
CA ALA A 75 -8.32 0.79 3.67
C ALA A 75 -7.78 2.11 3.14
N ARG A 76 -8.00 2.37 1.86
CA ARG A 76 -7.57 3.61 1.24
C ARG A 76 -8.10 4.81 2.00
N GLU A 77 -9.38 4.77 2.36
CA GLU A 77 -10.01 5.87 3.06
C GLU A 77 -9.37 6.12 4.42
N ALA A 78 -9.01 5.05 5.11
CA ALA A 78 -8.35 5.19 6.41
C ALA A 78 -6.98 5.83 6.27
N TYR A 79 -6.23 5.44 5.24
CA TYR A 79 -4.92 6.02 5.01
C TYR A 79 -5.04 7.50 4.67
N LEU A 80 -5.96 7.84 3.78
CA LEU A 80 -6.14 9.23 3.35
C LEU A 80 -6.64 10.09 4.51
N ALA A 81 -7.53 9.57 5.33
CA ALA A 81 -8.03 10.31 6.47
C ALA A 81 -6.91 10.64 7.44
N ARG A 82 -6.01 9.69 7.65
CA ARG A 82 -4.89 9.90 8.53
C ARG A 82 -3.94 10.95 7.98
N GLN A 83 -3.66 10.90 6.67
CA GLN A 83 -2.77 11.87 6.04
C GLN A 83 -3.42 13.26 6.03
N GLY A 84 -4.70 13.31 5.79
CA GLY A 84 -5.41 14.58 5.83
C GLY A 84 -5.38 15.23 7.19
N ARG A 85 -5.55 14.44 8.24
CA ARG A 85 -5.50 14.96 9.58
C ARG A 85 -4.11 15.49 9.92
N LYS A 86 -3.08 14.77 9.56
CA LYS A 86 -1.72 15.22 9.79
C LYS A 86 -1.44 16.53 9.08
N PHE A 87 -1.90 16.63 7.85
CA PHE A 87 -1.71 17.84 7.07
C PHE A 87 -2.44 19.02 7.72
N TYR A 88 -3.65 18.79 8.16
CA TYR A 88 -4.45 19.83 8.81
C TYR A 88 -3.77 20.30 10.09
N ASP A 89 -3.32 19.37 10.91
CA ASP A 89 -2.64 19.71 12.14
C ASP A 89 -1.41 20.56 11.88
N LYS A 90 -0.67 20.25 10.83
CA LYS A 90 0.50 21.00 10.49
C LYS A 90 0.15 22.41 10.09
N LEU A 91 -0.87 22.59 9.28
CA LEU A 91 -1.28 23.90 8.84
C LEU A 91 -1.83 24.76 9.95
N CYS A 92 -2.46 24.16 10.93
CA CYS A 92 -3.07 24.88 12.02
C CYS A 92 -2.15 25.02 13.20
N GLY A 93 -0.88 24.91 12.99
CA GLY A 93 0.06 25.12 14.06
C GLY A 93 0.33 23.89 14.88
N GLY A 94 -0.10 22.79 14.41
CA GLY A 94 0.18 21.55 15.08
C GLY A 94 -0.42 21.41 16.42
N SER A 95 -1.30 22.26 16.70
CA SER A 95 -1.83 22.18 18.03
C SER A 95 -2.79 21.16 18.16
#